data_6433facd8d878cf51335ccff3ae3e2d2
#
_entry.id   6433facd8d878cf51335ccff3ae3e2d2
#
_cell.length_a   1.000
_cell.length_b   1.000
_cell.length_c   1.000
_cell.angle_alpha   90.00
_cell.angle_beta   90.00
_cell.angle_gamma   90.00
#
_symmetry.space_group_name_H-M   'P 1'
#
loop_
_entity.id
_entity.type
_entity.pdbx_description
1 polymer ?
#
loop_
_entity_poly.entity_id
_entity_poly.type
_entity_poly.pdbx_seq_one_letter_code
_entity_poly.pdbx_strand_id
1 'polypeptide(L)'
;MASNSSSDKGTRNLVIVMVSFIVVVGVVFSLIGNRSSSTAAIPASVSEADGYGIVLNPEITPKIDVYVDYQCQACKFFELINGDYLNEIISQKKAKVVYHPMSFIGPESALAANAVACAADEDKFMGMNLALFQNQAEDRNTGKWTKEYLALLGESIGITSSSFKSCVSDGKYVRWTSNVASASGKADVNSTPTVFINGKILDREKGEYGDVAKFRAALAASGIK
;
A
#
# COMPACT_ATOMS: atom_id res chain seq x y z
N MET A 1 22.95 -59.91 -48.04
CA MET A 1 22.52 -59.27 -46.78
C MET A 1 22.53 -57.76 -47.01
N ALA A 2 21.38 -57.15 -47.27
CA ALA A 2 21.26 -55.72 -47.50
C ALA A 2 20.81 -55.09 -46.19
N SER A 3 21.64 -54.30 -45.55
CA SER A 3 21.39 -53.59 -44.32
C SER A 3 20.50 -52.37 -44.56
N ASN A 4 19.44 -52.28 -43.85
CA ASN A 4 18.33 -51.34 -43.92
C ASN A 4 18.77 -49.94 -43.45
N SER A 5 19.17 -49.04 -44.38
CA SER A 5 19.66 -47.70 -44.09
C SER A 5 18.56 -46.62 -44.00
N SER A 6 17.29 -47.01 -44.03
CA SER A 6 16.19 -46.02 -44.04
C SER A 6 15.64 -45.63 -42.66
N SER A 7 15.90 -46.45 -41.61
CA SER A 7 15.44 -46.17 -40.24
C SER A 7 16.23 -45.05 -39.56
N ASP A 8 17.47 -44.86 -39.91
CA ASP A 8 18.39 -43.91 -39.25
C ASP A 8 18.09 -42.42 -39.56
N LYS A 9 17.61 -42.12 -40.80
CA LYS A 9 17.29 -40.78 -41.22
C LYS A 9 16.02 -40.23 -40.52
N GLY A 10 15.01 -41.08 -40.31
CA GLY A 10 13.76 -40.70 -39.63
C GLY A 10 14.00 -40.37 -38.16
N THR A 11 14.75 -41.22 -37.49
CA THR A 11 15.09 -41.06 -36.06
C THR A 11 15.95 -39.80 -35.86
N ARG A 12 16.93 -39.54 -36.76
CA ARG A 12 17.77 -38.38 -36.69
C ARG A 12 16.98 -37.08 -36.92
N ASN A 13 16.04 -37.04 -37.83
CA ASN A 13 15.19 -35.89 -38.08
C ASN A 13 14.22 -35.64 -36.88
N LEU A 14 13.69 -36.70 -36.28
CA LEU A 14 12.85 -36.59 -35.09
C LEU A 14 13.62 -35.97 -33.91
N VAL A 15 14.85 -36.45 -33.67
CA VAL A 15 15.72 -35.92 -32.60
C VAL A 15 16.05 -34.44 -32.86
N ILE A 16 16.36 -34.05 -34.09
CA ILE A 16 16.63 -32.63 -34.43
C ILE A 16 15.40 -31.76 -34.16
N VAL A 17 14.20 -32.20 -34.53
CA VAL A 17 12.96 -31.47 -34.28
C VAL A 17 12.68 -31.35 -32.78
N MET A 18 12.87 -32.42 -32.00
CA MET A 18 12.69 -32.36 -30.53
C MET A 18 13.69 -31.40 -29.88
N VAL A 19 14.97 -31.48 -30.25
CA VAL A 19 16.00 -30.60 -29.70
C VAL A 19 15.73 -29.13 -30.07
N SER A 20 15.33 -28.88 -31.34
CA SER A 20 14.97 -27.51 -31.76
C SER A 20 13.76 -26.97 -31.00
N PHE A 21 12.75 -27.83 -30.74
CA PHE A 21 11.58 -27.45 -29.96
C PHE A 21 11.93 -27.11 -28.51
N ILE A 22 12.79 -27.91 -27.87
CA ILE A 22 13.27 -27.66 -26.49
C ILE A 22 14.06 -26.34 -26.43
N VAL A 23 14.91 -26.06 -27.42
CA VAL A 23 15.69 -24.82 -27.47
C VAL A 23 14.75 -23.61 -27.65
N VAL A 24 13.77 -23.69 -28.55
CA VAL A 24 12.79 -22.62 -28.77
C VAL A 24 11.95 -22.37 -27.51
N VAL A 25 11.45 -23.44 -26.87
CA VAL A 25 10.71 -23.33 -25.61
C VAL A 25 11.59 -22.74 -24.51
N GLY A 26 12.84 -23.18 -24.38
CA GLY A 26 13.80 -22.66 -23.42
C GLY A 26 14.10 -21.18 -23.63
N VAL A 27 14.27 -20.73 -24.89
CA VAL A 27 14.47 -19.31 -25.22
C VAL A 27 13.21 -18.48 -24.92
N VAL A 28 12.02 -19.00 -25.27
CA VAL A 28 10.75 -18.31 -24.97
C VAL A 28 10.55 -18.21 -23.47
N PHE A 29 10.80 -19.27 -22.69
CA PHE A 29 10.75 -19.21 -21.22
C PHE A 29 11.81 -18.28 -20.63
N SER A 30 13.01 -18.22 -21.20
CA SER A 30 14.06 -17.28 -20.78
C SER A 30 13.67 -15.82 -21.07
N LEU A 31 13.05 -15.55 -22.22
CA LEU A 31 12.56 -14.22 -22.59
C LEU A 31 11.33 -13.79 -21.78
N ILE A 32 10.46 -14.74 -21.40
CA ILE A 32 9.29 -14.49 -20.54
C ILE A 32 9.74 -14.35 -19.08
N GLY A 33 10.68 -15.19 -18.63
CA GLY A 33 11.24 -15.14 -17.26
C GLY A 33 12.11 -13.92 -16.99
N ASN A 34 12.64 -13.29 -18.05
CA ASN A 34 13.44 -12.08 -17.95
C ASN A 34 12.59 -10.79 -18.10
N ARG A 35 11.26 -10.88 -17.96
CA ARG A 35 10.46 -9.71 -17.59
C ARG A 35 10.94 -9.33 -16.21
N SER A 36 11.83 -8.35 -16.17
CA SER A 36 12.30 -7.69 -14.97
C SER A 36 11.15 -7.60 -13.98
N SER A 37 11.29 -8.24 -12.84
CA SER A 37 10.50 -7.91 -11.66
C SER A 37 10.92 -6.47 -11.31
N SER A 38 10.35 -5.49 -12.05
CA SER A 38 10.57 -4.10 -11.73
C SER A 38 10.11 -3.95 -10.28
N THR A 39 11.06 -3.72 -9.39
CA THR A 39 10.80 -3.41 -8.00
C THR A 39 9.66 -2.38 -7.96
N ALA A 40 8.65 -2.60 -7.13
CA ALA A 40 7.54 -1.67 -7.01
C ALA A 40 8.11 -0.30 -6.65
N ALA A 41 7.69 0.75 -7.37
CA ALA A 41 8.02 2.11 -6.96
C ALA A 41 7.45 2.34 -5.56
N ILE A 42 8.24 2.93 -4.68
CA ILE A 42 7.83 3.30 -3.33
C ILE A 42 7.88 4.82 -3.17
N PRO A 43 6.96 5.44 -2.41
CA PRO A 43 7.02 6.87 -2.09
C PRO A 43 8.31 7.24 -1.35
N ALA A 44 8.77 8.48 -1.48
CA ALA A 44 9.98 8.95 -0.80
C ALA A 44 9.90 8.90 0.73
N SER A 45 8.70 9.07 1.28
CA SER A 45 8.40 9.01 2.72
C SER A 45 8.20 7.60 3.27
N VAL A 46 8.35 6.55 2.45
CA VAL A 46 8.14 5.15 2.86
C VAL A 46 9.43 4.55 3.41
N SER A 47 9.31 3.81 4.51
CA SER A 47 10.40 3.04 5.12
C SER A 47 10.09 1.53 5.07
N GLU A 48 11.01 0.76 4.51
CA GLU A 48 10.93 -0.72 4.55
C GLU A 48 11.04 -1.23 5.99
N ALA A 49 11.90 -0.63 6.79
CA ALA A 49 12.07 -0.98 8.19
C ALA A 49 10.81 -0.71 9.04
N ASP A 50 9.97 0.22 8.59
CA ASP A 50 8.67 0.51 9.19
C ASP A 50 7.52 -0.16 8.41
N GLY A 51 7.73 -1.35 7.85
CA GLY A 51 6.70 -2.16 7.21
C GLY A 51 6.13 -1.56 5.92
N TYR A 52 6.95 -0.83 5.17
CA TYR A 52 6.55 -0.09 3.97
C TYR A 52 5.48 0.97 4.23
N GLY A 53 5.30 1.42 5.48
CA GLY A 53 4.39 2.50 5.82
C GLY A 53 4.93 3.87 5.41
N ILE A 54 4.03 4.85 5.28
CA ILE A 54 4.37 6.27 5.08
C ILE A 54 4.77 6.85 6.43
N VAL A 55 6.01 7.31 6.54
CA VAL A 55 6.61 7.74 7.80
C VAL A 55 6.57 9.26 7.94
N LEU A 56 6.02 9.71 9.04
CA LEU A 56 5.97 11.11 9.45
C LEU A 56 6.83 11.26 10.72
N ASN A 57 7.70 12.27 10.76
CA ASN A 57 8.67 12.49 11.83
C ASN A 57 9.60 11.28 12.09
N PRO A 58 10.39 10.83 11.12
CA PRO A 58 11.15 9.58 11.17
C PRO A 58 12.13 9.49 12.37
N GLU A 59 12.66 10.61 12.84
CA GLU A 59 13.67 10.68 13.90
C GLU A 59 13.08 10.76 15.31
N ILE A 60 11.74 10.81 15.42
CA ILE A 60 11.06 11.00 16.71
C ILE A 60 10.70 9.65 17.32
N THR A 61 10.74 9.59 18.65
CA THR A 61 10.22 8.51 19.47
C THR A 61 9.31 9.10 20.54
N PRO A 62 8.27 8.41 20.95
CA PRO A 62 7.84 7.04 20.62
C PRO A 62 7.20 6.92 19.23
N LYS A 63 6.87 5.68 18.81
CA LYS A 63 6.27 5.37 17.49
C LYS A 63 4.80 5.00 17.60
N ILE A 64 3.99 5.49 16.67
CA ILE A 64 2.60 5.09 16.44
C ILE A 64 2.51 4.49 15.04
N ASP A 65 2.02 3.26 14.92
CA ASP A 65 1.66 2.64 13.63
C ASP A 65 0.15 2.63 13.47
N VAL A 66 -0.36 3.11 12.33
CA VAL A 66 -1.79 3.25 12.02
C VAL A 66 -2.09 2.51 10.72
N TYR A 67 -2.80 1.39 10.82
CA TYR A 67 -3.23 0.58 9.68
C TYR A 67 -4.66 0.92 9.32
N VAL A 68 -4.88 1.44 8.11
CA VAL A 68 -6.20 1.90 7.63
C VAL A 68 -6.48 1.47 6.20
N ASP A 69 -7.74 1.25 5.88
CA ASP A 69 -8.22 1.04 4.51
C ASP A 69 -9.26 2.11 4.17
N TYR A 70 -9.09 2.78 3.04
CA TYR A 70 -9.93 3.92 2.65
C TYR A 70 -11.36 3.55 2.23
N GLN A 71 -11.70 2.26 2.22
CA GLN A 71 -13.06 1.77 2.08
C GLN A 71 -13.64 1.19 3.39
N CYS A 72 -12.87 1.22 4.49
CA CYS A 72 -13.30 0.70 5.77
C CYS A 72 -14.06 1.76 6.57
N GLN A 73 -15.35 1.51 6.86
CA GLN A 73 -16.19 2.44 7.62
C GLN A 73 -15.68 2.65 9.06
N ALA A 74 -15.13 1.60 9.67
CA ALA A 74 -14.54 1.73 11.00
C ALA A 74 -13.27 2.60 10.98
N CYS A 75 -12.51 2.60 9.86
CA CYS A 75 -11.36 3.51 9.68
C CYS A 75 -11.82 4.96 9.52
N LYS A 76 -12.88 5.20 8.75
CA LYS A 76 -13.51 6.53 8.67
C LYS A 76 -13.89 7.05 10.05
N PHE A 77 -14.59 6.23 10.82
CA PHE A 77 -15.00 6.58 12.17
C PHE A 77 -13.79 6.90 13.06
N PHE A 78 -12.75 6.06 13.04
CA PHE A 78 -11.52 6.27 13.79
C PHE A 78 -10.83 7.60 13.41
N GLU A 79 -10.66 7.87 12.12
CA GLU A 79 -9.97 9.06 11.63
C GLU A 79 -10.77 10.34 11.90
N LEU A 80 -12.09 10.32 11.76
CA LEU A 80 -12.92 11.48 12.06
C LEU A 80 -12.93 11.84 13.55
N ILE A 81 -12.71 10.87 14.44
CA ILE A 81 -12.65 11.11 15.91
C ILE A 81 -11.23 11.47 16.36
N ASN A 82 -10.21 10.77 15.85
CA ASN A 82 -8.85 10.84 16.38
C ASN A 82 -7.86 11.55 15.44
N GLY A 83 -8.22 11.78 14.17
CA GLY A 83 -7.33 12.30 13.13
C GLY A 83 -6.78 13.69 13.46
N ASP A 84 -7.59 14.57 14.03
CA ASP A 84 -7.13 15.91 14.45
C ASP A 84 -6.05 15.82 15.53
N TYR A 85 -6.19 14.89 16.47
CA TYR A 85 -5.19 14.67 17.50
C TYR A 85 -3.93 14.02 16.96
N LEU A 86 -4.05 13.08 16.03
CA LEU A 86 -2.88 12.53 15.33
C LEU A 86 -2.15 13.61 14.54
N ASN A 87 -2.89 14.50 13.88
CA ASN A 87 -2.29 15.63 13.16
C ASN A 87 -1.58 16.63 14.12
N GLU A 88 -2.16 16.86 15.30
CA GLU A 88 -1.49 17.64 16.37
C GLU A 88 -0.16 16.98 16.79
N ILE A 89 -0.16 15.66 17.06
CA ILE A 89 1.04 14.91 17.40
C ILE A 89 2.12 15.02 16.32
N ILE A 90 1.71 14.90 15.05
CA ILE A 90 2.62 15.00 13.90
C ILE A 90 3.19 16.39 13.77
N SER A 91 2.34 17.43 13.80
CA SER A 91 2.76 18.84 13.62
C SER A 91 3.66 19.32 14.75
N GLN A 92 3.40 18.88 15.97
CA GLN A 92 4.21 19.19 17.16
C GLN A 92 5.41 18.26 17.34
N LYS A 93 5.64 17.31 16.43
CA LYS A 93 6.74 16.33 16.47
C LYS A 93 6.81 15.57 17.80
N LYS A 94 5.65 15.16 18.34
CA LYS A 94 5.56 14.42 19.60
C LYS A 94 5.82 12.94 19.47
N ALA A 95 5.62 12.38 18.26
CA ALA A 95 5.87 10.98 17.93
C ALA A 95 6.25 10.81 16.46
N LYS A 96 6.94 9.71 16.14
CA LYS A 96 6.97 9.14 14.80
C LYS A 96 5.62 8.50 14.53
N VAL A 97 4.96 8.89 13.45
CA VAL A 97 3.69 8.28 13.04
C VAL A 97 3.87 7.60 11.70
N VAL A 98 3.50 6.33 11.62
CA VAL A 98 3.62 5.52 10.41
C VAL A 98 2.23 5.09 9.99
N TYR A 99 1.77 5.57 8.84
CA TYR A 99 0.52 5.13 8.25
C TYR A 99 0.76 3.97 7.28
N HIS A 100 -0.04 2.94 7.41
CA HIS A 100 -0.05 1.76 6.55
C HIS A 100 -1.35 1.70 5.75
N PRO A 101 -1.42 2.32 4.56
CA PRO A 101 -2.59 2.25 3.70
C PRO A 101 -2.79 0.84 3.17
N MET A 102 -3.82 0.18 3.65
CA MET A 102 -4.17 -1.19 3.29
C MET A 102 -5.05 -1.26 2.05
N SER A 103 -5.00 -2.38 1.36
CA SER A 103 -5.84 -2.68 0.19
C SER A 103 -6.65 -3.98 0.38
N PHE A 104 -7.14 -4.21 1.61
CA PHE A 104 -7.84 -5.45 1.96
C PHE A 104 -9.22 -5.57 1.32
N ILE A 105 -9.92 -4.46 1.10
CA ILE A 105 -11.32 -4.47 0.69
C ILE A 105 -11.46 -4.66 -0.83
N GLY A 106 -10.52 -4.14 -1.61
CA GLY A 106 -10.56 -4.34 -3.05
C GLY A 106 -9.71 -3.37 -3.87
N PRO A 107 -9.86 -3.39 -5.20
CA PRO A 107 -9.05 -2.57 -6.11
C PRO A 107 -9.15 -1.06 -5.84
N GLU A 108 -10.32 -0.57 -5.45
CA GLU A 108 -10.52 0.83 -5.09
C GLU A 108 -9.68 1.25 -3.88
N SER A 109 -9.48 0.36 -2.89
CA SER A 109 -8.57 0.63 -1.77
C SER A 109 -7.13 0.83 -2.24
N ALA A 110 -6.68 0.04 -3.23
CA ALA A 110 -5.34 0.21 -3.80
C ALA A 110 -5.20 1.53 -4.58
N LEU A 111 -6.25 1.98 -5.28
CA LEU A 111 -6.26 3.27 -5.96
C LEU A 111 -6.22 4.44 -4.97
N ALA A 112 -7.00 4.37 -3.89
CA ALA A 112 -6.98 5.37 -2.82
C ALA A 112 -5.63 5.42 -2.10
N ALA A 113 -5.05 4.24 -1.79
CA ALA A 113 -3.71 4.13 -1.21
C ALA A 113 -2.62 4.70 -2.14
N ASN A 114 -2.74 4.49 -3.47
CA ASN A 114 -1.87 5.13 -4.44
C ASN A 114 -2.00 6.66 -4.41
N ALA A 115 -3.21 7.19 -4.35
CA ALA A 115 -3.43 8.64 -4.36
C ALA A 115 -2.87 9.32 -3.11
N VAL A 116 -3.04 8.71 -1.92
CA VAL A 116 -2.45 9.25 -0.69
C VAL A 116 -0.92 9.14 -0.70
N ALA A 117 -0.35 8.11 -1.31
CA ALA A 117 1.09 7.99 -1.49
C ALA A 117 1.64 9.06 -2.45
N CYS A 118 0.91 9.35 -3.54
CA CYS A 118 1.25 10.47 -4.44
C CYS A 118 1.17 11.83 -3.70
N ALA A 119 0.21 12.01 -2.82
CA ALA A 119 0.09 13.22 -2.00
C ALA A 119 1.20 13.31 -0.93
N ALA A 120 1.72 12.19 -0.46
CA ALA A 120 2.87 12.16 0.44
C ALA A 120 4.16 12.69 -0.23
N ASP A 121 4.36 12.44 -1.52
CA ASP A 121 5.48 13.01 -2.30
C ASP A 121 5.38 14.55 -2.44
N GLU A 122 4.22 15.13 -2.18
CA GLU A 122 3.93 16.58 -2.22
C GLU A 122 3.79 17.18 -0.81
N ASP A 123 4.20 16.46 0.23
CA ASP A 123 4.04 16.85 1.65
C ASP A 123 2.56 17.11 2.05
N LYS A 124 1.62 16.44 1.37
CA LYS A 124 0.16 16.61 1.56
C LYS A 124 -0.55 15.35 2.07
N PHE A 125 0.22 14.41 2.66
CA PHE A 125 -0.33 13.14 3.13
C PHE A 125 -1.57 13.33 4.01
N MET A 126 -1.47 14.10 5.11
CA MET A 126 -2.58 14.24 6.08
C MET A 126 -3.81 14.89 5.47
N GLY A 127 -3.63 15.88 4.59
CA GLY A 127 -4.74 16.50 3.86
C GLY A 127 -5.49 15.50 2.98
N MET A 128 -4.75 14.67 2.23
CA MET A 128 -5.34 13.66 1.35
C MET A 128 -5.97 12.51 2.16
N ASN A 129 -5.32 12.09 3.25
CA ASN A 129 -5.86 11.09 4.17
C ASN A 129 -7.24 11.50 4.69
N LEU A 130 -7.35 12.72 5.22
CA LEU A 130 -8.61 13.26 5.71
C LEU A 130 -9.66 13.39 4.60
N ALA A 131 -9.28 13.93 3.43
CA ALA A 131 -10.17 14.11 2.29
C ALA A 131 -10.75 12.77 1.80
N LEU A 132 -9.94 11.70 1.76
CA LEU A 132 -10.41 10.36 1.41
C LEU A 132 -11.46 9.85 2.38
N PHE A 133 -11.24 9.95 3.70
CA PHE A 133 -12.22 9.50 4.68
C PHE A 133 -13.49 10.36 4.71
N GLN A 134 -13.37 11.68 4.57
CA GLN A 134 -14.54 12.56 4.49
C GLN A 134 -15.41 12.25 3.28
N ASN A 135 -14.80 11.87 2.16
CA ASN A 135 -15.48 11.55 0.91
C ASN A 135 -15.73 10.04 0.71
N GLN A 136 -15.47 9.20 1.70
CA GLN A 136 -15.69 7.76 1.59
C GLN A 136 -17.17 7.45 1.29
N ALA A 137 -17.42 6.57 0.31
CA ALA A 137 -18.75 6.06 0.02
C ALA A 137 -19.30 5.23 1.21
N GLU A 138 -20.62 5.14 1.32
CA GLU A 138 -21.27 4.31 2.35
C GLU A 138 -20.99 2.83 2.12
N ASP A 139 -21.06 2.39 0.85
CA ASP A 139 -20.77 1.02 0.45
C ASP A 139 -19.35 0.88 -0.11
N ARG A 140 -18.86 -0.37 -0.12
CA ARG A 140 -17.56 -0.75 -0.65
C ARG A 140 -17.64 -1.03 -2.15
N ASN A 141 -16.55 -0.78 -2.87
CA ASN A 141 -16.40 -1.09 -4.30
C ASN A 141 -17.54 -0.52 -5.16
N THR A 142 -17.90 0.74 -4.91
CA THR A 142 -18.97 1.46 -5.63
C THR A 142 -18.52 2.03 -6.97
N GLY A 143 -17.24 1.95 -7.30
CA GLY A 143 -16.65 2.65 -8.43
C GLY A 143 -16.30 4.12 -8.15
N LYS A 144 -16.41 4.58 -6.90
CA LYS A 144 -16.16 5.99 -6.55
C LYS A 144 -14.68 6.37 -6.66
N TRP A 145 -13.78 5.50 -6.21
CA TRP A 145 -12.35 5.77 -6.23
C TRP A 145 -11.75 5.54 -7.61
N THR A 146 -12.20 6.33 -8.62
CA THR A 146 -11.52 6.38 -9.92
C THR A 146 -10.28 7.25 -9.85
N LYS A 147 -9.34 7.07 -10.76
CA LYS A 147 -8.13 7.89 -10.85
C LYS A 147 -8.45 9.37 -11.08
N GLU A 148 -9.47 9.63 -11.90
CA GLU A 148 -9.97 10.97 -12.21
C GLU A 148 -10.54 11.64 -10.95
N TYR A 149 -11.39 10.95 -10.21
CA TYR A 149 -11.97 11.49 -8.97
C TYR A 149 -10.88 11.72 -7.90
N LEU A 150 -9.92 10.81 -7.77
CA LEU A 150 -8.82 10.94 -6.83
C LEU A 150 -7.90 12.12 -7.17
N ALA A 151 -7.66 12.38 -8.45
CA ALA A 151 -6.93 13.56 -8.90
C ALA A 151 -7.67 14.86 -8.56
N LEU A 152 -9.00 14.92 -8.81
CA LEU A 152 -9.84 16.06 -8.43
C LEU A 152 -9.89 16.26 -6.93
N LEU A 153 -9.92 15.18 -6.15
CA LEU A 153 -9.88 15.26 -4.69
C LEU A 153 -8.56 15.89 -4.21
N GLY A 154 -7.43 15.54 -4.82
CA GLY A 154 -6.15 16.20 -4.56
C GLY A 154 -6.15 17.69 -4.91
N GLU A 155 -6.75 18.06 -6.04
CA GLU A 155 -6.92 19.49 -6.40
C GLU A 155 -7.73 20.25 -5.36
N SER A 156 -8.79 19.66 -4.82
CA SER A 156 -9.66 20.27 -3.82
C SER A 156 -8.95 20.64 -2.51
N ILE A 157 -7.83 19.96 -2.22
CA ILE A 157 -6.95 20.22 -1.07
C ILE A 157 -5.67 20.98 -1.42
N GLY A 158 -5.62 21.55 -2.63
CA GLY A 158 -4.55 22.41 -3.11
C GLY A 158 -3.34 21.70 -3.71
N ILE A 159 -3.47 20.42 -4.14
CA ILE A 159 -2.41 19.72 -4.89
C ILE A 159 -2.68 19.92 -6.39
N THR A 160 -2.01 20.90 -7.00
CA THR A 160 -2.24 21.28 -8.40
C THR A 160 -1.10 20.86 -9.33
N SER A 161 -0.05 20.22 -8.80
CA SER A 161 1.14 19.82 -9.57
C SER A 161 0.81 18.78 -10.65
N SER A 162 1.51 18.86 -11.77
CA SER A 162 1.41 17.83 -12.82
C SER A 162 2.01 16.49 -12.38
N SER A 163 3.00 16.52 -11.47
CA SER A 163 3.61 15.32 -10.86
C SER A 163 2.58 14.50 -10.09
N PHE A 164 1.75 15.13 -9.26
CA PHE A 164 0.68 14.45 -8.54
C PHE A 164 -0.35 13.85 -9.51
N LYS A 165 -0.81 14.64 -10.48
CA LYS A 165 -1.79 14.17 -11.48
C LYS A 165 -1.28 12.95 -12.24
N SER A 166 -0.05 12.99 -12.73
CA SER A 166 0.58 11.85 -13.42
C SER A 166 0.75 10.65 -12.48
N CYS A 167 1.19 10.87 -11.25
CA CYS A 167 1.36 9.81 -10.25
C CYS A 167 0.05 9.05 -10.00
N VAL A 168 -1.07 9.78 -9.86
CA VAL A 168 -2.40 9.18 -9.65
C VAL A 168 -2.87 8.47 -10.91
N SER A 169 -2.80 9.13 -12.10
CA SER A 169 -3.28 8.56 -13.36
C SER A 169 -2.50 7.32 -13.79
N ASP A 170 -1.19 7.29 -13.57
CA ASP A 170 -0.34 6.16 -13.92
C ASP A 170 -0.47 5.01 -12.90
N GLY A 171 -1.00 5.28 -11.72
CA GLY A 171 -1.07 4.31 -10.62
C GLY A 171 0.33 3.94 -10.11
N LYS A 172 1.22 4.93 -10.02
CA LYS A 172 2.65 4.79 -9.74
C LYS A 172 2.94 3.88 -8.54
N TYR A 173 2.12 3.98 -7.50
CA TYR A 173 2.31 3.28 -6.23
C TYR A 173 1.31 2.14 -5.99
N VAL A 174 0.44 1.80 -6.95
CA VAL A 174 -0.53 0.70 -6.78
C VAL A 174 0.17 -0.62 -6.38
N ARG A 175 1.31 -0.94 -6.97
CA ARG A 175 2.05 -2.17 -6.64
C ARG A 175 2.73 -2.13 -5.25
N TRP A 176 3.04 -0.95 -4.74
CA TRP A 176 3.58 -0.79 -3.38
C TRP A 176 2.59 -1.27 -2.31
N THR A 177 1.28 -1.18 -2.54
CA THR A 177 0.27 -1.67 -1.59
C THR A 177 0.43 -3.15 -1.26
N SER A 178 0.99 -3.95 -2.18
CA SER A 178 1.30 -5.36 -1.93
C SER A 178 2.44 -5.54 -0.93
N ASN A 179 3.42 -4.62 -0.91
CA ASN A 179 4.50 -4.64 0.08
C ASN A 179 3.94 -4.32 1.47
N VAL A 180 3.06 -3.30 1.56
CA VAL A 180 2.35 -2.95 2.81
C VAL A 180 1.55 -4.14 3.31
N ALA A 181 0.75 -4.77 2.45
CA ALA A 181 -0.06 -5.94 2.82
C ALA A 181 0.80 -7.11 3.30
N SER A 182 1.92 -7.40 2.61
CA SER A 182 2.84 -8.47 3.00
C SER A 182 3.51 -8.19 4.35
N ALA A 183 3.93 -6.95 4.61
CA ALA A 183 4.53 -6.55 5.88
C ALA A 183 3.49 -6.61 7.02
N SER A 184 2.26 -6.16 6.75
CA SER A 184 1.15 -6.20 7.71
C SER A 184 0.80 -7.63 8.12
N GLY A 185 0.79 -8.58 7.16
CA GLY A 185 0.58 -10.00 7.46
C GLY A 185 1.67 -10.58 8.36
N LYS A 186 2.94 -10.14 8.21
CA LYS A 186 4.04 -10.55 9.11
C LYS A 186 3.90 -9.93 10.52
N ALA A 187 3.18 -8.83 10.66
CA ALA A 187 2.89 -8.16 11.92
C ALA A 187 1.54 -8.60 12.51
N ASP A 188 0.95 -9.70 12.01
CA ASP A 188 -0.35 -10.24 12.41
C ASP A 188 -1.51 -9.23 12.30
N VAL A 189 -1.39 -8.23 11.43
CA VAL A 189 -2.46 -7.27 11.16
C VAL A 189 -3.40 -7.84 10.11
N ASN A 190 -4.60 -8.23 10.53
CA ASN A 190 -5.63 -8.86 9.70
C ASN A 190 -6.93 -8.06 9.60
N SER A 191 -6.99 -6.89 10.21
CA SER A 191 -8.16 -6.01 10.22
C SER A 191 -7.77 -4.54 10.33
N THR A 192 -8.70 -3.64 9.93
CA THR A 192 -8.53 -2.19 10.02
C THR A 192 -9.73 -1.53 10.70
N PRO A 193 -9.55 -0.40 11.40
CA PRO A 193 -8.27 0.17 11.77
C PRO A 193 -7.52 -0.71 12.78
N THR A 194 -6.19 -0.74 12.73
CA THR A 194 -5.36 -1.31 13.79
C THR A 194 -4.29 -0.29 14.14
N VAL A 195 -4.08 -0.04 15.42
CA VAL A 195 -3.10 0.95 15.91
C VAL A 195 -2.17 0.29 16.91
N PHE A 196 -0.87 0.52 16.75
CA PHE A 196 0.13 0.15 17.72
C PHE A 196 0.82 1.40 18.28
N ILE A 197 1.21 1.34 19.54
CA ILE A 197 2.08 2.32 20.17
C ILE A 197 3.31 1.58 20.69
N ASN A 198 4.49 1.89 20.17
CA ASN A 198 5.73 1.19 20.50
C ASN A 198 5.61 -0.34 20.36
N GLY A 199 4.93 -0.81 19.30
CA GLY A 199 4.70 -2.23 19.05
C GLY A 199 3.62 -2.90 19.89
N LYS A 200 2.94 -2.17 20.79
CA LYS A 200 1.81 -2.68 21.57
C LYS A 200 0.51 -2.25 20.92
N ILE A 201 -0.35 -3.22 20.59
CA ILE A 201 -1.66 -2.95 19.99
C ILE A 201 -2.59 -2.23 20.99
N LEU A 202 -3.30 -1.23 20.49
CA LEU A 202 -4.41 -0.62 21.21
C LEU A 202 -5.62 -1.56 21.29
N ASP A 203 -6.31 -1.52 22.40
CA ASP A 203 -7.42 -2.42 22.71
C ASP A 203 -8.76 -1.81 22.26
N ARG A 204 -9.37 -2.42 21.23
CA ARG A 204 -10.68 -2.00 20.73
C ARG A 204 -11.80 -2.22 21.75
N GLU A 205 -11.71 -3.28 22.57
CA GLU A 205 -12.75 -3.64 23.54
C GLU A 205 -12.81 -2.61 24.67
N LYS A 206 -11.70 -1.94 24.98
CA LYS A 206 -11.67 -0.81 25.91
C LYS A 206 -12.22 0.49 25.33
N GLY A 207 -12.58 0.49 24.03
CA GLY A 207 -13.12 1.66 23.34
C GLY A 207 -12.07 2.72 23.01
N GLU A 208 -10.78 2.35 22.97
CA GLU A 208 -9.67 3.26 22.67
C GLU A 208 -9.69 3.82 21.26
N TYR A 209 -10.47 3.22 20.34
CA TYR A 209 -10.63 3.68 18.96
C TYR A 209 -11.78 4.66 18.75
N GLY A 210 -12.83 4.56 19.57
CA GLY A 210 -14.08 5.28 19.38
C GLY A 210 -14.29 6.43 20.35
N ASP A 211 -13.30 6.75 21.18
CA ASP A 211 -13.35 7.81 22.19
C ASP A 211 -12.02 8.55 22.23
N VAL A 212 -12.02 9.81 21.84
CA VAL A 212 -10.80 10.62 21.78
C VAL A 212 -10.12 10.77 23.14
N ALA A 213 -10.87 10.80 24.24
CA ALA A 213 -10.28 10.93 25.58
C ALA A 213 -9.54 9.64 25.96
N LYS A 214 -10.10 8.46 25.64
CA LYS A 214 -9.46 7.17 25.86
C LYS A 214 -8.24 6.99 24.96
N PHE A 215 -8.34 7.40 23.68
CA PHE A 215 -7.20 7.39 22.75
C PHE A 215 -6.06 8.27 23.25
N ARG A 216 -6.35 9.51 23.67
CA ARG A 216 -5.38 10.42 24.28
C ARG A 216 -4.75 9.83 25.54
N ALA A 217 -5.54 9.18 26.41
CA ALA A 217 -5.06 8.55 27.62
C ALA A 217 -4.10 7.38 27.33
N ALA A 218 -4.41 6.55 26.33
CA ALA A 218 -3.55 5.45 25.90
C ALA A 218 -2.21 5.96 25.35
N LEU A 219 -2.24 7.02 24.53
CA LEU A 219 -1.04 7.69 24.02
C LEU A 219 -0.22 8.31 25.14
N ALA A 220 -0.87 9.01 26.07
CA ALA A 220 -0.19 9.62 27.24
C ALA A 220 0.47 8.57 28.15
N ALA A 221 -0.17 7.41 28.36
CA ALA A 221 0.40 6.29 29.10
C ALA A 221 1.67 5.71 28.43
N SER A 222 1.83 5.94 27.13
CA SER A 222 2.99 5.53 26.34
C SER A 222 4.03 6.66 26.14
N GLY A 223 3.89 7.77 26.88
CA GLY A 223 4.82 8.89 26.87
C GLY A 223 4.54 9.96 25.80
N ILE A 224 3.43 9.88 25.06
CA ILE A 224 3.04 10.86 24.05
C ILE A 224 2.05 11.85 24.70
N LYS A 225 2.51 13.10 24.91
CA LYS A 225 1.74 14.13 25.61
C LYS A 225 1.58 15.40 24.77
#